data_c8b62c89c0ff921a046a14365028c7ee
#
_entry.id   c8b62c89c0ff921a046a14365028c7ee
#
_cell.length_a   1.000
_cell.length_b   1.000
_cell.length_c   1.000
_cell.angle_alpha   90.00
_cell.angle_beta   90.00
_cell.angle_gamma   90.00
#
_symmetry.space_group_name_H-M   'P 1'
#
loop_
_entity.id
_entity.type
_entity.pdbx_description
1 polymer ?
#
loop_
_entity_poly.entity_id
_entity_poly.type
_entity_poly.pdbx_seq_one_letter_code
_entity_poly.pdbx_strand_id
1 'polypeptide(L)'
;MRATLMIAAAALVALAGIAQAQQPSCLPPTPVPDFDNATIRTTDLGNRIYMLDGVSGAVGGNVVVAVGDDGIILIDNMFPQMVGKVKAAIAAITPLPVRYVVNTHFHRDHTGGNEAFAKDGAVIVAQENLKRVLASGSRNGLNCATTPPAPEIALPKETYKDTMTLRLKGRTAELKHPVDVHTDGDTTITFADANVLVAGDLVFYGRYPNIDFVYGGSIDGMIRGTDELLNVTKEDTRIAPGHGPAGTKAMLREYRTMLAEARERIAKLKTAGKTEEEVVALKPTAEYDAKFGVNERAIGNFLRVVYRSLPK
;
A
#
# COMPACT_ATOMS: atom_id res chain seq x y z
N MET A 1 35.42 -6.89 -80.75
CA MET A 1 34.40 -7.51 -79.90
C MET A 1 34.86 -7.34 -78.44
N ARG A 2 34.29 -6.41 -77.71
CA ARG A 2 34.62 -6.19 -76.25
C ARG A 2 33.44 -6.69 -75.47
N ALA A 3 33.64 -7.71 -74.62
CA ALA A 3 32.62 -8.23 -73.72
C ALA A 3 32.62 -7.40 -72.39
N THR A 4 31.51 -6.81 -72.07
CA THR A 4 31.28 -6.05 -70.88
C THR A 4 30.71 -6.98 -69.80
N LEU A 5 31.47 -7.17 -68.71
CA LEU A 5 31.07 -7.97 -67.53
C LEU A 5 30.22 -7.08 -66.62
N MET A 6 28.96 -7.40 -66.45
CA MET A 6 28.09 -6.77 -65.41
C MET A 6 28.23 -7.54 -64.10
N ILE A 7 28.72 -6.86 -63.08
CA ILE A 7 28.76 -7.37 -61.70
C ILE A 7 27.47 -6.90 -61.02
N ALA A 8 26.59 -7.83 -60.69
CA ALA A 8 25.38 -7.55 -59.88
C ALA A 8 25.76 -7.60 -58.41
N ALA A 9 25.67 -6.45 -57.74
CA ALA A 9 25.82 -6.36 -56.27
C ALA A 9 24.48 -6.67 -55.60
N ALA A 10 24.39 -7.81 -54.90
CA ALA A 10 23.25 -8.14 -54.04
C ALA A 10 23.39 -7.43 -52.70
N ALA A 11 22.55 -6.47 -52.46
CA ALA A 11 22.45 -5.81 -51.12
C ALA A 11 21.65 -6.71 -50.16
N LEU A 12 22.31 -7.27 -49.17
CA LEU A 12 21.64 -7.91 -48.01
C LEU A 12 21.06 -6.82 -47.12
N VAL A 13 19.73 -6.68 -47.13
CA VAL A 13 19.02 -5.86 -46.15
C VAL A 13 18.84 -6.73 -44.89
N ALA A 14 19.64 -6.47 -43.87
CA ALA A 14 19.43 -7.04 -42.55
C ALA A 14 18.22 -6.37 -41.89
N LEU A 15 17.09 -7.05 -41.85
CA LEU A 15 15.93 -6.68 -41.03
C LEU A 15 16.28 -6.91 -39.58
N ALA A 16 16.74 -5.85 -38.90
CA ALA A 16 16.78 -5.83 -37.46
C ALA A 16 15.34 -5.80 -36.94
N GLY A 17 14.84 -6.96 -36.56
CA GLY A 17 13.55 -7.06 -35.86
C GLY A 17 13.65 -6.30 -34.51
N ILE A 18 13.00 -5.14 -34.43
CA ILE A 18 12.77 -4.47 -33.18
C ILE A 18 11.87 -5.41 -32.35
N ALA A 19 12.45 -6.11 -31.39
CA ALA A 19 11.69 -6.85 -30.39
C ALA A 19 10.82 -5.85 -29.65
N GLN A 20 9.56 -5.77 -30.02
CA GLN A 20 8.55 -4.98 -29.35
C GLN A 20 8.41 -5.58 -27.95
N ALA A 21 8.86 -4.85 -26.92
CA ALA A 21 8.71 -5.30 -25.54
C ALA A 21 7.22 -5.56 -25.30
N GLN A 22 6.87 -6.83 -25.16
CA GLN A 22 5.51 -7.27 -24.92
C GLN A 22 5.05 -6.64 -23.60
N GLN A 23 3.99 -5.83 -23.65
CA GLN A 23 3.42 -5.27 -22.42
C GLN A 23 3.00 -6.43 -21.50
N PRO A 24 3.33 -6.36 -20.19
CA PRO A 24 2.97 -7.43 -19.27
C PRO A 24 1.46 -7.70 -19.34
N SER A 25 1.09 -8.96 -19.51
CA SER A 25 -0.32 -9.38 -19.55
C SER A 25 -1.01 -9.08 -18.23
N CYS A 26 -2.27 -8.66 -18.28
CA CYS A 26 -3.08 -8.45 -17.09
C CYS A 26 -3.38 -9.79 -16.41
N LEU A 27 -3.13 -9.90 -15.12
CA LEU A 27 -3.51 -11.07 -14.32
C LEU A 27 -5.04 -11.15 -14.16
N PRO A 28 -5.58 -12.33 -13.84
CA PRO A 28 -7.00 -12.47 -13.50
C PRO A 28 -7.42 -11.52 -12.37
N PRO A 29 -8.68 -11.06 -12.33
CA PRO A 29 -9.19 -10.19 -11.26
C PRO A 29 -8.98 -10.79 -9.87
N THR A 30 -8.78 -9.93 -8.88
CA THR A 30 -8.76 -10.36 -7.47
C THR A 30 -10.19 -10.79 -7.07
N PRO A 31 -10.35 -11.92 -6.35
CA PRO A 31 -11.65 -12.32 -5.83
C PRO A 31 -12.27 -11.20 -4.97
N VAL A 32 -13.59 -11.04 -5.09
CA VAL A 32 -14.32 -10.09 -4.24
C VAL A 32 -14.32 -10.62 -2.82
N PRO A 33 -13.99 -9.78 -1.80
CA PRO A 33 -14.04 -10.19 -0.41
C PRO A 33 -15.47 -10.53 0.04
N ASP A 34 -15.59 -11.44 1.01
CA ASP A 34 -16.86 -11.74 1.68
C ASP A 34 -17.15 -10.68 2.75
N PHE A 35 -17.74 -9.58 2.33
CA PHE A 35 -18.08 -8.47 3.22
C PHE A 35 -19.21 -8.79 4.19
N ASP A 36 -20.12 -9.70 3.85
CA ASP A 36 -21.30 -10.02 4.66
C ASP A 36 -20.90 -10.76 5.93
N ASN A 37 -20.04 -11.75 5.81
CA ASN A 37 -19.55 -12.57 6.94
C ASN A 37 -18.36 -11.96 7.68
N ALA A 38 -17.80 -10.86 7.17
CA ALA A 38 -16.69 -10.20 7.83
C ALA A 38 -17.12 -9.53 9.14
N THR A 39 -16.28 -9.62 10.16
CA THR A 39 -16.46 -8.92 11.44
C THR A 39 -15.29 -7.96 11.69
N ILE A 40 -15.48 -7.00 12.59
CA ILE A 40 -14.41 -6.09 13.02
C ILE A 40 -13.90 -6.54 14.38
N ARG A 41 -12.59 -6.74 14.48
CA ARG A 41 -11.87 -6.91 15.73
C ARG A 41 -11.29 -5.57 16.17
N THR A 42 -11.42 -5.24 17.45
CA THR A 42 -10.83 -4.04 18.06
C THR A 42 -9.64 -4.46 18.91
N THR A 43 -8.48 -3.86 18.64
CA THR A 43 -7.24 -4.04 19.42
C THR A 43 -6.87 -2.72 20.09
N ASP A 44 -6.74 -2.71 21.43
CA ASP A 44 -6.28 -1.55 22.18
C ASP A 44 -4.76 -1.37 22.00
N LEU A 45 -4.34 -0.23 21.47
CA LEU A 45 -2.93 0.15 21.32
C LEU A 45 -2.42 0.99 22.48
N GLY A 46 -3.27 1.28 23.47
CA GLY A 46 -2.95 2.11 24.62
C GLY A 46 -3.32 3.58 24.41
N ASN A 47 -3.42 4.30 25.53
CA ASN A 47 -3.69 5.74 25.57
C ASN A 47 -4.84 6.19 24.63
N ARG A 48 -5.98 5.48 24.66
CA ARG A 48 -7.20 5.78 23.86
C ARG A 48 -6.97 5.72 22.34
N ILE A 49 -6.03 4.89 21.90
CA ILE A 49 -5.82 4.57 20.48
C ILE A 49 -6.15 3.09 20.24
N TYR A 50 -6.97 2.84 19.26
CA TYR A 50 -7.47 1.50 18.93
C TYR A 50 -7.25 1.19 17.46
N MET A 51 -6.90 -0.06 17.15
CA MET A 51 -6.85 -0.56 15.78
C MET A 51 -8.06 -1.45 15.52
N LEU A 52 -8.74 -1.21 14.42
CA LEU A 52 -9.85 -2.01 13.92
C LEU A 52 -9.33 -2.80 12.72
N ASP A 53 -9.46 -4.10 12.74
CA ASP A 53 -9.11 -4.96 11.61
C ASP A 53 -10.25 -5.92 11.25
N GLY A 54 -10.37 -6.23 9.97
CA GLY A 54 -11.36 -7.16 9.47
C GLY A 54 -10.96 -8.61 9.72
N VAL A 55 -11.85 -9.39 10.34
CA VAL A 55 -11.68 -10.82 10.58
C VAL A 55 -12.58 -11.59 9.61
N SER A 56 -12.15 -12.79 9.20
CA SER A 56 -12.90 -13.69 8.28
C SER A 56 -12.98 -13.17 6.84
N GLY A 57 -11.87 -12.56 6.34
CA GLY A 57 -11.76 -12.15 4.93
C GLY A 57 -10.76 -11.03 4.72
N ALA A 58 -10.34 -10.82 3.47
CA ALA A 58 -9.49 -9.69 3.10
C ALA A 58 -10.38 -8.45 2.85
N VAL A 59 -11.03 -7.94 3.89
CA VAL A 59 -12.11 -6.96 3.80
C VAL A 59 -11.67 -5.49 3.91
N GLY A 60 -10.37 -5.24 3.83
CA GLY A 60 -9.79 -3.90 3.81
C GLY A 60 -8.51 -3.80 4.64
N GLY A 61 -7.94 -2.62 4.60
CA GLY A 61 -6.83 -2.27 5.47
C GLY A 61 -7.28 -2.03 6.91
N ASN A 62 -6.32 -1.96 7.81
CA ASN A 62 -6.56 -1.61 9.20
C ASN A 62 -7.02 -0.16 9.32
N VAL A 63 -7.89 0.11 10.29
CA VAL A 63 -8.35 1.45 10.65
C VAL A 63 -7.83 1.78 12.04
N VAL A 64 -7.34 2.99 12.25
CA VAL A 64 -6.93 3.42 13.61
C VAL A 64 -7.86 4.53 14.11
N VAL A 65 -8.37 4.34 15.32
CA VAL A 65 -9.26 5.28 16.04
C VAL A 65 -8.45 5.94 17.13
N ALA A 66 -8.06 7.19 16.95
CA ALA A 66 -7.34 7.97 17.95
C ALA A 66 -8.30 8.97 18.62
N VAL A 67 -8.66 8.69 19.87
CA VAL A 67 -9.69 9.43 20.59
C VAL A 67 -9.08 10.61 21.34
N GLY A 68 -9.52 11.82 21.02
CA GLY A 68 -9.27 13.06 21.79
C GLY A 68 -10.37 13.32 22.82
N ASP A 69 -10.41 14.53 23.40
CA ASP A 69 -11.45 14.90 24.36
C ASP A 69 -12.72 15.45 23.68
N ASP A 70 -12.59 15.94 22.46
CA ASP A 70 -13.66 16.62 21.69
C ASP A 70 -13.93 15.97 20.32
N GLY A 71 -13.35 14.81 20.03
CA GLY A 71 -13.56 14.08 18.79
C GLY A 71 -12.52 13.00 18.52
N ILE A 72 -12.57 12.45 17.33
CA ILE A 72 -11.73 11.35 16.86
C ILE A 72 -10.93 11.80 15.64
N ILE A 73 -9.64 11.43 15.60
CA ILE A 73 -8.87 11.33 14.37
C ILE A 73 -8.93 9.87 13.94
N LEU A 74 -9.58 9.61 12.81
CA LEU A 74 -9.71 8.29 12.20
C LEU A 74 -8.64 8.16 11.12
N ILE A 75 -7.86 7.08 11.13
CA ILE A 75 -6.88 6.79 10.08
C ILE A 75 -7.41 5.65 9.25
N ASP A 76 -7.65 5.92 7.96
CA ASP A 76 -8.31 5.03 6.99
C ASP A 76 -9.76 4.64 7.37
N ASN A 77 -10.46 3.90 6.50
CA ASN A 77 -11.87 3.62 6.71
C ASN A 77 -12.42 2.40 5.94
N MET A 78 -11.53 1.53 5.47
CA MET A 78 -11.85 0.28 4.75
C MET A 78 -12.61 0.47 3.43
N PHE A 79 -13.16 -0.63 2.88
CA PHE A 79 -14.06 -0.63 1.74
C PHE A 79 -15.43 -0.01 2.07
N PRO A 80 -16.18 0.51 1.08
CA PRO A 80 -17.51 1.10 1.30
C PRO A 80 -18.48 0.15 1.99
N GLN A 81 -18.39 -1.16 1.69
CA GLN A 81 -19.25 -2.19 2.28
C GLN A 81 -19.02 -2.39 3.78
N MET A 82 -17.84 -2.02 4.27
CA MET A 82 -17.47 -2.16 5.69
C MET A 82 -17.85 -0.95 6.55
N VAL A 83 -18.26 0.18 5.96
CA VAL A 83 -18.51 1.45 6.67
C VAL A 83 -19.45 1.30 7.85
N GLY A 84 -20.56 0.58 7.68
CA GLY A 84 -21.52 0.34 8.76
C GLY A 84 -20.90 -0.41 9.94
N LYS A 85 -20.08 -1.42 9.66
CA LYS A 85 -19.36 -2.21 10.68
C LYS A 85 -18.26 -1.39 11.37
N VAL A 86 -17.53 -0.56 10.60
CA VAL A 86 -16.52 0.37 11.16
C VAL A 86 -17.19 1.41 12.08
N LYS A 87 -18.28 2.04 11.65
CA LYS A 87 -19.04 2.99 12.49
C LYS A 87 -19.56 2.35 13.78
N ALA A 88 -20.08 1.13 13.70
CA ALA A 88 -20.54 0.39 14.88
C ALA A 88 -19.38 0.10 15.86
N ALA A 89 -18.22 -0.30 15.36
CA ALA A 89 -17.03 -0.53 16.17
C ALA A 89 -16.53 0.78 16.84
N ILE A 90 -16.53 1.90 16.12
CA ILE A 90 -16.20 3.23 16.68
C ILE A 90 -17.19 3.61 17.79
N ALA A 91 -18.50 3.43 17.57
CA ALA A 91 -19.54 3.75 18.56
C ALA A 91 -19.42 2.90 19.84
N ALA A 92 -18.91 1.68 19.74
CA ALA A 92 -18.60 0.83 20.88
C ALA A 92 -17.39 1.34 21.72
N ILE A 93 -16.49 2.13 21.11
CA ILE A 93 -15.33 2.73 21.79
C ILE A 93 -15.71 4.07 22.45
N THR A 94 -16.42 4.95 21.71
CA THR A 94 -16.74 6.31 22.16
C THR A 94 -17.94 6.89 21.38
N PRO A 95 -18.77 7.73 22.04
CA PRO A 95 -19.83 8.47 21.36
C PRO A 95 -19.35 9.75 20.66
N LEU A 96 -18.05 10.08 20.74
CA LEU A 96 -17.50 11.30 20.16
C LEU A 96 -17.54 11.26 18.62
N PRO A 97 -17.73 12.40 17.94
CA PRO A 97 -17.77 12.46 16.48
C PRO A 97 -16.36 12.29 15.87
N VAL A 98 -16.31 11.69 14.68
CA VAL A 98 -15.10 11.71 13.83
C VAL A 98 -14.93 13.13 13.29
N ARG A 99 -13.85 13.82 13.68
CA ARG A 99 -13.51 15.17 13.21
C ARG A 99 -12.66 15.15 11.97
N TYR A 100 -11.69 14.25 11.94
CA TYR A 100 -10.76 14.07 10.83
C TYR A 100 -10.74 12.61 10.39
N VAL A 101 -10.69 12.39 9.08
CA VAL A 101 -10.28 11.13 8.46
C VAL A 101 -8.97 11.38 7.75
N VAL A 102 -7.90 10.74 8.17
CA VAL A 102 -6.61 10.77 7.49
C VAL A 102 -6.48 9.52 6.64
N ASN A 103 -6.33 9.67 5.33
CA ASN A 103 -6.04 8.53 4.47
C ASN A 103 -4.53 8.32 4.36
N THR A 104 -4.09 7.09 4.59
CA THR A 104 -2.68 6.72 4.47
C THR A 104 -2.23 6.69 3.01
N HIS A 105 -3.06 6.18 2.09
CA HIS A 105 -2.83 6.17 0.65
C HIS A 105 -4.15 6.00 -0.11
N PHE A 106 -4.13 6.01 -1.46
CA PHE A 106 -5.36 6.11 -2.26
C PHE A 106 -6.13 4.80 -2.47
N HIS A 107 -5.63 3.64 -2.10
CA HIS A 107 -6.31 2.38 -2.37
C HIS A 107 -7.68 2.31 -1.70
N ARG A 108 -8.60 1.64 -2.39
CA ARG A 108 -10.02 1.67 -2.03
C ARG A 108 -10.35 1.01 -0.70
N ASP A 109 -9.53 0.08 -0.27
CA ASP A 109 -9.64 -0.57 1.04
C ASP A 109 -9.12 0.29 2.21
N HIS A 110 -8.67 1.51 1.92
CA HIS A 110 -8.28 2.54 2.88
C HIS A 110 -9.14 3.81 2.77
N THR A 111 -9.71 4.08 1.59
CA THR A 111 -10.45 5.32 1.29
C THR A 111 -11.92 5.12 1.01
N GLY A 112 -12.39 3.86 0.97
CA GLY A 112 -13.74 3.53 0.51
C GLY A 112 -14.88 4.10 1.35
N GLY A 113 -14.63 4.41 2.62
CA GLY A 113 -15.59 5.05 3.51
C GLY A 113 -15.60 6.58 3.47
N ASN A 114 -14.68 7.25 2.73
CA ASN A 114 -14.52 8.71 2.73
C ASN A 114 -15.85 9.45 2.55
N GLU A 115 -16.64 9.08 1.55
CA GLU A 115 -17.92 9.71 1.27
C GLU A 115 -18.85 9.67 2.48
N ALA A 116 -18.95 8.52 3.15
CA ALA A 116 -19.86 8.33 4.27
C ALA A 116 -19.41 9.11 5.52
N PHE A 117 -18.10 9.20 5.80
CA PHE A 117 -17.59 10.00 6.90
C PHE A 117 -17.63 11.50 6.60
N ALA A 118 -17.42 11.92 5.35
CA ALA A 118 -17.56 13.31 4.95
C ALA A 118 -19.02 13.80 5.05
N LYS A 119 -20.00 12.96 4.71
CA LYS A 119 -21.42 13.25 4.92
C LYS A 119 -21.80 13.41 6.40
N ASP A 120 -21.10 12.74 7.30
CA ASP A 120 -21.25 12.91 8.75
C ASP A 120 -20.48 14.14 9.30
N GLY A 121 -19.83 14.91 8.45
CA GLY A 121 -19.13 16.15 8.81
C GLY A 121 -17.63 16.01 9.10
N ALA A 122 -17.03 14.84 8.89
CA ALA A 122 -15.61 14.67 9.02
C ALA A 122 -14.82 15.39 7.89
N VAL A 123 -13.68 15.99 8.23
CA VAL A 123 -12.75 16.56 7.26
C VAL A 123 -11.79 15.47 6.79
N ILE A 124 -11.80 15.20 5.48
CA ILE A 124 -10.84 14.25 4.87
C ILE A 124 -9.50 14.96 4.67
N VAL A 125 -8.42 14.34 5.17
CA VAL A 125 -7.04 14.85 5.12
C VAL A 125 -6.16 13.82 4.44
N ALA A 126 -5.28 14.24 3.53
CA ALA A 126 -4.34 13.35 2.87
C ALA A 126 -3.14 14.10 2.25
N GLN A 127 -2.14 13.34 1.82
CA GLN A 127 -1.05 13.84 1.00
C GLN A 127 -1.59 14.26 -0.39
N GLU A 128 -1.01 15.30 -1.02
CA GLU A 128 -1.54 15.91 -2.26
C GLU A 128 -1.59 14.96 -3.46
N ASN A 129 -0.61 14.03 -3.61
CA ASN A 129 -0.61 13.04 -4.69
C ASN A 129 -1.77 12.05 -4.54
N LEU A 130 -2.13 11.65 -3.31
CA LEU A 130 -3.29 10.82 -3.04
C LEU A 130 -4.57 11.50 -3.57
N LYS A 131 -4.77 12.80 -3.26
CA LYS A 131 -5.93 13.56 -3.78
C LYS A 131 -5.97 13.55 -5.30
N ARG A 132 -4.82 13.75 -5.96
CA ARG A 132 -4.70 13.74 -7.42
C ARG A 132 -5.18 12.41 -8.00
N VAL A 133 -4.75 11.27 -7.41
CA VAL A 133 -5.15 9.93 -7.88
C VAL A 133 -6.64 9.69 -7.64
N LEU A 134 -7.19 10.02 -6.46
CA LEU A 134 -8.63 9.89 -6.21
C LEU A 134 -9.46 10.71 -7.19
N ALA A 135 -9.03 11.92 -7.55
CA ALA A 135 -9.75 12.80 -8.47
C ALA A 135 -9.69 12.33 -9.93
N SER A 136 -8.64 11.60 -10.33
CA SER A 136 -8.48 11.11 -11.71
C SER A 136 -8.92 9.67 -11.91
N GLY A 137 -9.09 8.91 -10.85
CA GLY A 137 -9.22 7.46 -10.89
C GLY A 137 -7.88 6.76 -11.02
N SER A 138 -7.88 5.44 -10.89
CA SER A 138 -6.66 4.62 -10.88
C SER A 138 -6.78 3.34 -11.70
N ARG A 139 -5.61 2.73 -11.99
CA ARG A 139 -5.50 1.44 -12.66
C ARG A 139 -4.51 0.54 -11.92
N ASN A 140 -4.92 -0.66 -11.58
CA ASN A 140 -4.05 -1.64 -10.96
C ASN A 140 -3.00 -2.16 -11.95
N GLY A 141 -1.72 -2.14 -11.55
CA GLY A 141 -0.60 -2.53 -12.41
C GLY A 141 -0.47 -4.02 -12.68
N LEU A 142 -1.09 -4.88 -11.88
CA LEU A 142 -1.06 -6.34 -12.07
C LEU A 142 -2.24 -6.85 -12.90
N ASN A 143 -3.47 -6.52 -12.49
CA ASN A 143 -4.68 -7.07 -13.11
C ASN A 143 -5.41 -6.09 -14.03
N CYS A 144 -4.86 -4.89 -14.23
CA CYS A 144 -5.39 -3.83 -15.08
C CYS A 144 -6.80 -3.33 -14.71
N ALA A 145 -7.35 -3.73 -13.57
CA ALA A 145 -8.62 -3.23 -13.10
C ALA A 145 -8.57 -1.71 -12.89
N THR A 146 -9.62 -1.01 -13.29
CA THR A 146 -9.73 0.44 -13.13
C THR A 146 -10.67 0.79 -11.98
N THR A 147 -10.32 1.87 -11.26
CA THR A 147 -11.19 2.51 -10.28
C THR A 147 -11.56 3.88 -10.82
N PRO A 148 -12.85 4.21 -10.96
CA PRO A 148 -13.28 5.52 -11.45
C PRO A 148 -12.87 6.63 -10.47
N PRO A 149 -12.89 7.91 -10.91
CA PRO A 149 -12.73 9.06 -10.02
C PRO A 149 -13.68 9.00 -8.83
N ALA A 150 -13.18 9.36 -7.66
CA ALA A 150 -14.00 9.47 -6.46
C ALA A 150 -14.96 10.67 -6.56
N PRO A 151 -16.17 10.61 -5.97
CA PRO A 151 -17.07 11.77 -5.91
C PRO A 151 -16.41 12.91 -5.12
N GLU A 152 -16.71 14.16 -5.48
CA GLU A 152 -16.04 15.34 -4.90
C GLU A 152 -16.08 15.38 -3.38
N ILE A 153 -17.22 15.00 -2.77
CA ILE A 153 -17.36 14.94 -1.31
C ILE A 153 -16.41 13.94 -0.63
N ALA A 154 -15.93 12.92 -1.37
CA ALA A 154 -14.99 11.91 -0.87
C ALA A 154 -13.52 12.32 -1.06
N LEU A 155 -13.26 13.42 -1.77
CA LEU A 155 -11.90 13.92 -1.97
C LEU A 155 -11.37 14.60 -0.70
N PRO A 156 -10.05 14.51 -0.43
CA PRO A 156 -9.43 15.23 0.66
C PRO A 156 -9.72 16.74 0.57
N LYS A 157 -10.27 17.29 1.65
CA LYS A 157 -10.55 18.73 1.78
C LYS A 157 -9.29 19.48 2.19
N GLU A 158 -8.49 18.88 3.04
CA GLU A 158 -7.18 19.39 3.44
C GLU A 158 -6.07 18.49 2.92
N THR A 159 -5.03 19.09 2.35
CA THR A 159 -3.87 18.34 1.83
C THR A 159 -2.57 18.95 2.31
N TYR A 160 -1.51 18.14 2.31
CA TYR A 160 -0.16 18.57 2.64
C TYR A 160 0.84 17.88 1.70
N LYS A 161 2.06 18.43 1.63
CA LYS A 161 3.13 17.91 0.79
C LYS A 161 4.04 16.94 1.55
N ASP A 162 4.72 17.42 2.58
CA ASP A 162 5.76 16.67 3.29
C ASP A 162 5.33 16.25 4.70
N THR A 163 4.80 17.18 5.48
CA THR A 163 4.36 16.95 6.86
C THR A 163 3.14 17.80 7.21
N MET A 164 2.35 17.31 8.16
CA MET A 164 1.23 18.03 8.75
C MET A 164 1.04 17.62 10.21
N THR A 165 0.54 18.52 11.04
CA THR A 165 0.13 18.20 12.40
C THR A 165 -1.35 18.46 12.58
N LEU A 166 -2.12 17.43 12.95
CA LEU A 166 -3.52 17.57 13.34
C LEU A 166 -3.64 17.57 14.87
N ARG A 167 -4.50 18.44 15.38
CA ARG A 167 -4.71 18.59 16.81
C ARG A 167 -6.20 18.55 17.15
N LEU A 168 -6.54 17.68 18.09
CA LEU A 168 -7.75 17.73 18.88
C LEU A 168 -7.36 17.97 20.33
N LYS A 169 -8.31 18.36 21.17
CA LYS A 169 -8.05 18.47 22.61
C LYS A 169 -7.61 17.10 23.14
N GLY A 170 -6.45 17.05 23.80
CA GLY A 170 -5.88 15.81 24.34
C GLY A 170 -5.35 14.82 23.29
N ARG A 171 -5.22 15.20 22.00
CA ARG A 171 -4.68 14.33 20.96
C ARG A 171 -3.94 15.10 19.87
N THR A 172 -2.70 14.70 19.58
CA THR A 172 -1.90 15.22 18.47
C THR A 172 -1.48 14.08 17.57
N ALA A 173 -1.69 14.25 16.24
CA ALA A 173 -1.22 13.35 15.21
C ALA A 173 -0.19 14.08 14.33
N GLU A 174 1.01 13.53 14.23
CA GLU A 174 2.08 14.02 13.35
C GLU A 174 2.11 13.17 12.08
N LEU A 175 1.75 13.78 10.96
CA LEU A 175 1.68 13.17 9.64
C LEU A 175 2.99 13.41 8.90
N LYS A 176 3.55 12.37 8.29
CA LYS A 176 4.74 12.45 7.45
C LYS A 176 4.52 11.67 6.15
N HIS A 177 4.95 12.24 5.03
CA HIS A 177 4.97 11.60 3.73
C HIS A 177 6.32 10.89 3.51
N PRO A 178 6.40 9.56 3.52
CA PRO A 178 7.54 8.80 3.05
C PRO A 178 7.51 8.71 1.51
N VAL A 179 8.65 8.95 0.86
CA VAL A 179 8.71 9.08 -0.61
C VAL A 179 8.87 7.71 -1.28
N ASP A 180 8.09 7.45 -2.34
CA ASP A 180 8.19 6.29 -3.25
C ASP A 180 8.15 4.92 -2.54
N VAL A 181 7.34 4.77 -1.50
CA VAL A 181 7.25 3.53 -0.72
C VAL A 181 6.21 2.58 -1.31
N HIS A 182 4.98 2.53 -0.80
CA HIS A 182 3.91 1.71 -1.34
C HIS A 182 3.24 2.38 -2.55
N THR A 183 3.05 3.71 -2.46
CA THR A 183 2.62 4.64 -3.52
C THR A 183 3.43 5.93 -3.47
N ASP A 184 3.13 6.90 -4.36
CA ASP A 184 3.69 8.27 -4.33
C ASP A 184 2.90 9.23 -3.42
N GLY A 185 1.90 8.76 -2.69
CA GLY A 185 1.03 9.55 -1.83
C GLY A 185 0.87 9.02 -0.41
N ASP A 186 1.81 8.19 0.05
CA ASP A 186 1.71 7.53 1.35
C ASP A 186 1.86 8.51 2.53
N THR A 187 1.22 8.16 3.64
CA THR A 187 1.29 8.88 4.91
C THR A 187 1.55 7.90 6.04
N THR A 188 2.52 8.21 6.89
CA THR A 188 2.69 7.60 8.21
C THR A 188 2.27 8.58 9.29
N ILE A 189 1.72 8.09 10.40
CA ILE A 189 1.21 8.93 11.47
C ILE A 189 1.83 8.52 12.81
N THR A 190 2.41 9.49 13.52
CA THR A 190 2.97 9.28 14.87
C THR A 190 2.08 9.94 15.92
N PHE A 191 1.72 9.17 16.94
CA PHE A 191 1.10 9.63 18.17
C PHE A 191 2.16 9.54 19.28
N ALA A 192 2.98 10.58 19.42
CA ALA A 192 4.15 10.58 20.30
C ALA A 192 3.78 10.40 21.78
N ASP A 193 2.66 11.00 22.20
CA ASP A 193 2.11 10.91 23.55
C ASP A 193 1.62 9.50 23.93
N ALA A 194 1.33 8.68 22.93
CA ALA A 194 0.86 7.30 23.10
C ALA A 194 1.93 6.25 22.75
N ASN A 195 3.07 6.66 22.20
CA ASN A 195 4.10 5.76 21.64
C ASN A 195 3.52 4.79 20.60
N VAL A 196 2.64 5.32 19.70
CA VAL A 196 1.98 4.57 18.64
C VAL A 196 2.39 5.14 17.28
N LEU A 197 2.76 4.26 16.35
CA LEU A 197 3.02 4.54 14.95
C LEU A 197 1.97 3.86 14.07
N VAL A 198 1.34 4.59 13.17
CA VAL A 198 0.51 4.04 12.09
C VAL A 198 1.31 4.11 10.80
N ALA A 199 1.57 2.97 10.21
CA ALA A 199 2.50 2.85 9.08
C ALA A 199 1.80 2.80 7.71
N GLY A 200 0.46 2.61 7.66
CA GLY A 200 -0.23 2.33 6.41
C GLY A 200 0.40 1.12 5.69
N ASP A 201 0.28 1.11 4.37
CA ASP A 201 0.78 0.01 3.54
C ASP A 201 2.30 0.04 3.30
N LEU A 202 3.03 0.93 3.99
CA LEU A 202 4.47 0.78 4.14
C LEU A 202 4.82 -0.48 4.94
N VAL A 203 3.90 -0.96 5.82
CA VAL A 203 4.12 -2.15 6.65
C VAL A 203 2.96 -3.12 6.55
N PHE A 204 3.30 -4.38 6.28
CA PHE A 204 2.40 -5.53 6.29
C PHE A 204 2.92 -6.57 7.28
N TYR A 205 2.05 -7.06 8.17
CA TYR A 205 2.42 -8.18 9.04
C TYR A 205 1.63 -9.44 8.71
N GLY A 206 2.35 -10.60 8.66
CA GLY A 206 1.74 -11.88 8.34
C GLY A 206 1.31 -12.04 6.87
N ARG A 207 1.78 -11.16 5.99
CA ARG A 207 1.61 -11.26 4.54
C ARG A 207 2.66 -10.48 3.78
N TYR A 208 2.93 -10.90 2.54
CA TYR A 208 3.75 -10.11 1.63
C TYR A 208 3.07 -8.79 1.27
N PRO A 209 3.84 -7.68 1.14
CA PRO A 209 3.27 -6.41 0.74
C PRO A 209 2.86 -6.38 -0.73
N ASN A 210 1.88 -5.56 -1.04
CA ASN A 210 1.72 -5.02 -2.37
C ASN A 210 2.62 -3.79 -2.55
N ILE A 211 3.04 -3.50 -3.79
CA ILE A 211 3.81 -2.30 -4.16
C ILE A 211 3.16 -1.76 -5.43
N ASP A 212 2.63 -0.54 -5.38
CA ASP A 212 1.99 0.05 -6.54
C ASP A 212 3.00 0.79 -7.42
N PHE A 213 3.75 0.00 -8.20
CA PHE A 213 4.78 0.51 -9.11
C PHE A 213 4.25 1.43 -10.22
N VAL A 214 2.93 1.45 -10.48
CA VAL A 214 2.29 2.37 -11.43
C VAL A 214 2.17 3.76 -10.83
N TYR A 215 1.98 3.83 -9.52
CA TYR A 215 1.84 5.06 -8.77
C TYR A 215 3.03 5.32 -7.85
N GLY A 216 4.24 5.09 -8.37
CA GLY A 216 5.50 5.51 -7.73
C GLY A 216 6.05 4.59 -6.64
N GLY A 217 5.33 3.54 -6.27
CA GLY A 217 5.81 2.57 -5.28
C GLY A 217 7.00 1.75 -5.77
N SER A 218 7.94 1.43 -4.88
CA SER A 218 9.11 0.61 -5.20
C SER A 218 9.61 -0.22 -4.03
N ILE A 219 10.22 -1.37 -4.32
CA ILE A 219 10.86 -2.19 -3.27
C ILE A 219 12.00 -1.44 -2.57
N ASP A 220 12.77 -0.63 -3.30
CA ASP A 220 13.84 0.18 -2.73
C ASP A 220 13.27 1.28 -1.81
N GLY A 221 12.13 1.87 -2.19
CA GLY A 221 11.37 2.80 -1.35
C GLY A 221 10.83 2.14 -0.09
N MET A 222 10.21 0.96 -0.21
CA MET A 222 9.72 0.18 0.94
C MET A 222 10.82 -0.11 1.96
N ILE A 223 12.02 -0.52 1.50
CA ILE A 223 13.19 -0.77 2.36
C ILE A 223 13.60 0.53 3.06
N ARG A 224 13.79 1.62 2.30
CA ARG A 224 14.19 2.92 2.81
C ARG A 224 13.18 3.47 3.83
N GLY A 225 11.89 3.44 3.50
CA GLY A 225 10.83 3.88 4.41
C GLY A 225 10.77 3.04 5.69
N THR A 226 10.97 1.71 5.60
CA THR A 226 11.05 0.85 6.77
C THR A 226 12.28 1.17 7.64
N ASP A 227 13.43 1.49 7.04
CA ASP A 227 14.62 1.96 7.78
C ASP A 227 14.33 3.29 8.51
N GLU A 228 13.61 4.22 7.88
CA GLU A 228 13.17 5.47 8.55
C GLU A 228 12.26 5.19 9.75
N LEU A 229 11.30 4.26 9.62
CA LEU A 229 10.45 3.86 10.74
C LEU A 229 11.25 3.20 11.87
N LEU A 230 12.23 2.36 11.55
CA LEU A 230 13.11 1.75 12.55
C LEU A 230 13.91 2.80 13.34
N ASN A 231 14.32 3.89 12.70
CA ASN A 231 15.07 4.96 13.35
C ASN A 231 14.23 5.79 14.34
N VAL A 232 12.93 5.96 14.07
CA VAL A 232 12.05 6.79 14.92
C VAL A 232 11.27 6.00 15.96
N THR A 233 11.22 4.66 15.86
CA THR A 233 10.50 3.80 16.82
C THR A 233 11.40 3.37 17.98
N LYS A 234 10.79 3.28 19.18
CA LYS A 234 11.38 2.64 20.36
C LYS A 234 11.08 1.14 20.36
N GLU A 235 11.72 0.36 21.22
CA GLU A 235 11.49 -1.09 21.29
C GLU A 235 10.04 -1.44 21.69
N ASP A 236 9.43 -0.61 22.51
CA ASP A 236 8.06 -0.74 23.01
C ASP A 236 7.01 0.02 22.18
N THR A 237 7.41 0.68 21.09
CA THR A 237 6.45 1.35 20.18
C THR A 237 5.46 0.34 19.63
N ARG A 238 4.16 0.64 19.76
CA ARG A 238 3.09 -0.11 19.13
C ARG A 238 2.92 0.35 17.69
N ILE A 239 2.97 -0.59 16.75
CA ILE A 239 2.91 -0.28 15.32
C ILE A 239 1.62 -0.85 14.75
N ALA A 240 0.77 0.03 14.19
CA ALA A 240 -0.38 -0.34 13.40
C ALA A 240 0.04 -0.41 11.92
N PRO A 241 0.16 -1.62 11.31
CA PRO A 241 0.45 -1.76 9.88
C PRO A 241 -0.80 -1.43 9.06
N GLY A 242 -0.66 -1.27 7.75
CA GLY A 242 -1.83 -1.19 6.86
C GLY A 242 -2.63 -2.49 6.84
N HIS A 243 -1.95 -3.62 6.94
CA HIS A 243 -2.58 -4.95 6.99
C HIS A 243 -1.90 -5.88 7.99
N GLY A 244 -2.71 -6.72 8.64
CA GLY A 244 -2.24 -7.70 9.61
C GLY A 244 -2.33 -7.21 11.06
N PRO A 245 -1.83 -7.96 12.04
CA PRO A 245 -1.95 -7.62 13.45
C PRO A 245 -1.07 -6.41 13.82
N ALA A 246 -1.41 -5.75 14.93
CA ALA A 246 -0.52 -4.76 15.54
C ALA A 246 0.84 -5.39 15.88
N GLY A 247 1.91 -4.63 15.67
CA GLY A 247 3.28 -5.12 15.77
C GLY A 247 4.17 -4.32 16.68
N THR A 248 5.45 -4.72 16.66
CA THR A 248 6.54 -4.12 17.43
C THR A 248 7.72 -3.80 16.53
N LYS A 249 8.70 -3.08 17.06
CA LYS A 249 9.97 -2.82 16.35
C LYS A 249 10.71 -4.12 15.94
N ALA A 250 10.62 -5.18 16.73
CA ALA A 250 11.21 -6.46 16.38
C ALA A 250 10.58 -7.05 15.09
N MET A 251 9.24 -7.02 14.99
CA MET A 251 8.53 -7.45 13.78
C MET A 251 8.87 -6.55 12.58
N LEU A 252 9.08 -5.25 12.80
CA LEU A 252 9.48 -4.31 11.75
C LEU A 252 10.88 -4.64 11.21
N ARG A 253 11.84 -5.01 12.08
CA ARG A 253 13.19 -5.47 11.65
C ARG A 253 13.11 -6.71 10.78
N GLU A 254 12.29 -7.68 11.19
CA GLU A 254 12.10 -8.92 10.44
C GLU A 254 11.46 -8.65 9.06
N TYR A 255 10.42 -7.81 9.02
CA TYR A 255 9.80 -7.37 7.77
C TYR A 255 10.81 -6.69 6.84
N ARG A 256 11.63 -5.79 7.37
CA ARG A 256 12.70 -5.12 6.63
C ARG A 256 13.73 -6.10 6.05
N THR A 257 14.10 -7.14 6.83
CA THR A 257 15.03 -8.19 6.37
C THR A 257 14.44 -8.95 5.20
N MET A 258 13.17 -9.37 5.30
CA MET A 258 12.45 -10.04 4.21
C MET A 258 12.44 -9.19 2.93
N LEU A 259 12.12 -7.88 3.03
CA LEU A 259 12.12 -6.98 1.86
C LEU A 259 13.50 -6.90 1.20
N ALA A 260 14.57 -6.75 2.00
CA ALA A 260 15.93 -6.62 1.48
C ALA A 260 16.40 -7.89 0.77
N GLU A 261 16.16 -9.05 1.36
CA GLU A 261 16.54 -10.33 0.75
C GLU A 261 15.71 -10.63 -0.50
N ALA A 262 14.40 -10.37 -0.47
CA ALA A 262 13.56 -10.49 -1.67
C ALA A 262 14.07 -9.60 -2.81
N ARG A 263 14.37 -8.35 -2.50
CA ARG A 263 14.95 -7.38 -3.46
C ARG A 263 16.25 -7.89 -4.06
N GLU A 264 17.19 -8.34 -3.22
CA GLU A 264 18.50 -8.79 -3.67
C GLU A 264 18.39 -10.02 -4.60
N ARG A 265 17.63 -11.03 -4.19
CA ARG A 265 17.47 -12.28 -4.94
C ARG A 265 16.77 -12.06 -6.27
N ILE A 266 15.69 -11.28 -6.28
CA ILE A 266 14.95 -10.98 -7.51
C ILE A 266 15.79 -10.11 -8.45
N ALA A 267 16.55 -9.14 -7.92
CA ALA A 267 17.46 -8.33 -8.73
C ALA A 267 18.55 -9.16 -9.40
N LYS A 268 19.16 -10.13 -8.68
CA LYS A 268 20.14 -11.06 -9.24
C LYS A 268 19.54 -11.88 -10.40
N LEU A 269 18.32 -12.41 -10.23
CA LEU A 269 17.65 -13.17 -11.27
C LEU A 269 17.32 -12.29 -12.48
N LYS A 270 16.81 -11.07 -12.27
CA LYS A 270 16.51 -10.10 -13.32
C LYS A 270 17.76 -9.71 -14.11
N THR A 271 18.88 -9.42 -13.42
CA THR A 271 20.17 -9.11 -14.04
C THR A 271 20.73 -10.31 -14.84
N ALA A 272 20.44 -11.55 -14.41
CA ALA A 272 20.79 -12.78 -15.15
C ALA A 272 19.84 -13.04 -16.35
N GLY A 273 18.96 -12.10 -16.68
CA GLY A 273 18.05 -12.18 -17.83
C GLY A 273 16.80 -13.06 -17.61
N LYS A 274 16.49 -13.46 -16.37
CA LYS A 274 15.28 -14.21 -16.07
C LYS A 274 14.05 -13.36 -16.28
N THR A 275 13.04 -13.93 -16.95
CA THR A 275 11.72 -13.30 -17.10
C THR A 275 10.96 -13.25 -15.78
N GLU A 276 9.91 -12.45 -15.73
CA GLU A 276 9.02 -12.36 -14.56
C GLU A 276 8.42 -13.72 -14.19
N GLU A 277 7.97 -14.47 -15.21
CA GLU A 277 7.37 -15.81 -15.05
C GLU A 277 8.38 -16.83 -14.52
N GLU A 278 9.63 -16.78 -15.01
CA GLU A 278 10.72 -17.64 -14.50
C GLU A 278 11.05 -17.31 -13.05
N VAL A 279 11.07 -16.01 -12.65
CA VAL A 279 11.30 -15.60 -11.26
C VAL A 279 10.17 -16.11 -10.35
N VAL A 280 8.90 -16.00 -10.78
CA VAL A 280 7.76 -16.54 -10.02
C VAL A 280 7.87 -18.05 -9.86
N ALA A 281 8.26 -18.79 -10.92
CA ALA A 281 8.41 -20.24 -10.87
C ALA A 281 9.57 -20.70 -9.96
N LEU A 282 10.64 -19.91 -9.85
CA LEU A 282 11.80 -20.19 -9.01
C LEU A 282 11.56 -19.97 -7.51
N LYS A 283 10.50 -19.22 -7.13
CA LYS A 283 10.14 -18.91 -5.73
C LYS A 283 11.35 -18.47 -4.88
N PRO A 284 12.06 -17.40 -5.24
CA PRO A 284 13.30 -17.00 -4.55
C PRO A 284 13.12 -16.59 -3.08
N THR A 285 11.87 -16.50 -2.59
CA THR A 285 11.51 -16.11 -1.22
C THR A 285 10.82 -17.25 -0.45
N ALA A 286 10.94 -18.51 -0.91
CA ALA A 286 10.15 -19.64 -0.39
C ALA A 286 10.28 -19.85 1.14
N GLU A 287 11.42 -19.55 1.76
CA GLU A 287 11.60 -19.66 3.21
C GLU A 287 10.74 -18.66 4.01
N TYR A 288 10.28 -17.57 3.37
CA TYR A 288 9.39 -16.59 3.96
C TYR A 288 7.91 -16.92 3.77
N ASP A 289 7.58 -17.85 2.85
CA ASP A 289 6.20 -18.14 2.45
C ASP A 289 5.34 -18.64 3.61
N ALA A 290 5.92 -19.41 4.54
CA ALA A 290 5.20 -19.88 5.72
C ALA A 290 4.70 -18.75 6.62
N LYS A 291 5.41 -17.60 6.64
CA LYS A 291 5.07 -16.45 7.48
C LYS A 291 4.32 -15.36 6.71
N PHE A 292 4.73 -15.09 5.47
CA PHE A 292 4.22 -13.97 4.68
C PHE A 292 3.36 -14.40 3.50
N GLY A 293 3.40 -15.67 3.09
CA GLY A 293 2.67 -16.20 1.95
C GLY A 293 1.26 -16.66 2.33
N VAL A 294 0.25 -15.79 2.15
CA VAL A 294 -1.15 -16.14 2.45
C VAL A 294 -1.67 -17.26 1.53
N ASN A 295 -1.27 -17.24 0.26
CA ASN A 295 -1.56 -18.26 -0.76
C ASN A 295 -0.64 -18.08 -1.97
N GLU A 296 -0.60 -19.06 -2.88
CA GLU A 296 0.25 -19.04 -4.09
C GLU A 296 0.07 -17.78 -4.95
N ARG A 297 -1.15 -17.26 -5.05
CA ARG A 297 -1.43 -16.02 -5.80
C ARG A 297 -0.76 -14.81 -5.14
N ALA A 298 -0.86 -14.68 -3.82
CA ALA A 298 -0.25 -13.57 -3.08
C ALA A 298 1.29 -13.63 -3.19
N ILE A 299 1.87 -14.83 -3.09
CA ILE A 299 3.31 -15.07 -3.30
C ILE A 299 3.72 -14.62 -4.72
N GLY A 300 3.04 -15.13 -5.74
CA GLY A 300 3.33 -14.76 -7.13
C GLY A 300 3.15 -13.27 -7.41
N ASN A 301 2.13 -12.63 -6.83
CA ASN A 301 1.93 -11.18 -6.97
C ASN A 301 3.07 -10.38 -6.34
N PHE A 302 3.52 -10.75 -5.14
CA PHE A 302 4.67 -10.12 -4.49
C PHE A 302 5.93 -10.20 -5.35
N LEU A 303 6.27 -11.38 -5.85
CA LEU A 303 7.44 -11.56 -6.73
C LEU A 303 7.36 -10.67 -7.98
N ARG A 304 6.16 -10.54 -8.57
CA ARG A 304 5.92 -9.68 -9.74
C ARG A 304 6.06 -8.19 -9.43
N VAL A 305 5.45 -7.71 -8.34
CA VAL A 305 5.57 -6.27 -8.00
C VAL A 305 6.98 -5.89 -7.66
N VAL A 306 7.75 -6.77 -6.97
CA VAL A 306 9.18 -6.54 -6.73
C VAL A 306 9.93 -6.51 -8.06
N TYR A 307 9.74 -7.50 -8.93
CA TYR A 307 10.42 -7.57 -10.23
C TYR A 307 10.14 -6.31 -11.09
N ARG A 308 8.87 -5.85 -11.12
CA ARG A 308 8.45 -4.68 -11.92
C ARG A 308 8.92 -3.36 -11.31
N SER A 309 9.04 -3.26 -9.99
CA SER A 309 9.51 -2.05 -9.28
C SER A 309 11.03 -1.88 -9.30
N LEU A 310 11.80 -2.93 -9.64
CA LEU A 310 13.25 -2.83 -9.80
C LEU A 310 13.62 -2.06 -11.08
N PRO A 311 14.71 -1.28 -11.07
CA PRO A 311 15.24 -0.63 -12.28
C PRO A 311 15.43 -1.61 -13.45
N LYS A 312 15.35 -1.07 -14.69
CA LYS A 312 15.58 -1.84 -15.92
C LYS A 312 17.03 -2.25 -16.07
#